data_fcc1ac63af52a8e2a02836960d38dc45
#
_entry.id   fcc1ac63af52a8e2a02836960d38dc45
#
_cell.length_a   1.000
_cell.length_b   1.000
_cell.length_c   1.000
_cell.angle_alpha   90.00
_cell.angle_beta   90.00
_cell.angle_gamma   90.00
#
_symmetry.space_group_name_H-M   'P 1'
#
loop_
_entity.id
_entity.type
_entity.pdbx_description
1 polymer ?
#
loop_
_entity_poly.entity_id
_entity_poly.type
_entity_poly.pdbx_seq_one_letter_code
_entity_poly.pdbx_strand_id
1 'polypeptide(L)'
;LVDYSINTIKLVFMTIFFSLIFGVLPAWFVSTTDFKLKKIYDLLLYLPLAIPTYIMAFTYSDIVSYTGPIQSFFRNYAPKFAKIINVDYLHIEFLSILLSLSLYPYVYTTCRIAFSRIGTSYINLSKTLGLSEFSTFFKIALPISRAAIFSGLFLIVMEVLNEYGAVNYFGVN
;
A
#
# COMPACT_ATOMS: atom_id res chain seq x y z
N LEU A 1 -9.77 -26.54 -7.08
CA LEU A 1 -8.82 -25.81 -7.95
C LEU A 1 -9.39 -24.47 -8.41
N VAL A 2 -10.64 -24.42 -8.88
CA VAL A 2 -11.26 -23.16 -9.35
C VAL A 2 -11.32 -22.12 -8.23
N ASP A 3 -11.76 -22.50 -7.04
CA ASP A 3 -11.89 -21.58 -5.89
C ASP A 3 -10.52 -21.02 -5.47
N TYR A 4 -9.49 -21.87 -5.44
CA TYR A 4 -8.12 -21.42 -5.16
C TYR A 4 -7.63 -20.37 -6.17
N SER A 5 -7.89 -20.61 -7.46
CA SER A 5 -7.50 -19.64 -8.50
C SER A 5 -8.26 -18.31 -8.37
N ILE A 6 -9.55 -18.36 -8.03
CA ILE A 6 -10.36 -17.16 -7.82
C ILE A 6 -9.85 -16.37 -6.61
N ASN A 7 -9.58 -17.05 -5.49
CA ASN A 7 -9.05 -16.40 -4.29
C ASN A 7 -7.68 -15.77 -4.54
N THR A 8 -6.79 -16.46 -5.28
CA THR A 8 -5.50 -15.90 -5.67
C THR A 8 -5.64 -14.65 -6.53
N ILE A 9 -6.51 -14.68 -7.54
CA ILE A 9 -6.77 -13.52 -8.41
C ILE A 9 -7.36 -12.36 -7.60
N LYS A 10 -8.31 -12.65 -6.70
CA LYS A 10 -8.91 -11.65 -5.81
C LYS A 10 -7.84 -11.00 -4.92
N LEU A 11 -7.00 -11.83 -4.28
CA LEU A 11 -5.91 -11.36 -3.42
C LEU A 11 -4.95 -10.45 -4.17
N VAL A 12 -4.47 -10.88 -5.33
CA VAL A 12 -3.56 -10.10 -6.19
C VAL A 12 -4.20 -8.77 -6.57
N PHE A 13 -5.45 -8.80 -7.07
CA PHE A 13 -6.13 -7.59 -7.52
C PHE A 13 -6.34 -6.57 -6.39
N MET A 14 -6.78 -7.03 -5.23
CA MET A 14 -6.99 -6.16 -4.07
C MET A 14 -5.65 -5.60 -3.55
N THR A 15 -4.61 -6.43 -3.49
CA THR A 15 -3.28 -5.98 -3.07
C THR A 15 -2.72 -4.92 -4.03
N ILE A 16 -2.86 -5.11 -5.35
CA ILE A 16 -2.50 -4.13 -6.37
C ILE A 16 -3.24 -2.80 -6.13
N PHE A 17 -4.55 -2.87 -5.94
CA PHE A 17 -5.38 -1.68 -5.76
C PHE A 17 -4.93 -0.82 -4.57
N PHE A 18 -4.75 -1.45 -3.40
CA PHE A 18 -4.29 -0.74 -2.21
C PHE A 18 -2.82 -0.27 -2.34
N SER A 19 -1.95 -1.08 -2.95
CA SER A 19 -0.55 -0.70 -3.15
C SER A 19 -0.39 0.49 -4.10
N LEU A 20 -1.26 0.65 -5.09
CA LEU A 20 -1.31 1.84 -5.94
C LEU A 20 -1.59 3.09 -5.10
N ILE A 21 -2.57 3.04 -4.22
CA ILE A 21 -2.92 4.18 -3.36
C ILE A 21 -1.74 4.51 -2.42
N PHE A 22 -1.22 3.51 -1.72
CA PHE A 22 -0.15 3.70 -0.73
C PHE A 22 1.22 3.98 -1.36
N GLY A 23 1.45 3.60 -2.60
CA GLY A 23 2.72 3.83 -3.30
C GLY A 23 2.73 5.11 -4.13
N VAL A 24 1.75 5.30 -5.02
CA VAL A 24 1.75 6.39 -6.00
C VAL A 24 1.52 7.75 -5.36
N LEU A 25 0.57 7.86 -4.43
CA LEU A 25 0.26 9.15 -3.81
C LEU A 25 1.42 9.70 -2.95
N PRO A 26 2.03 8.92 -2.04
CA PRO A 26 3.21 9.41 -1.33
C PRO A 26 4.40 9.68 -2.24
N ALA A 27 4.61 8.88 -3.31
CA ALA A 27 5.67 9.11 -4.28
C ALA A 27 5.51 10.47 -4.98
N TRP A 28 4.29 10.81 -5.39
CA TRP A 28 3.99 12.11 -5.95
C TRP A 28 4.25 13.23 -4.95
N PHE A 29 3.69 13.12 -3.75
CA PHE A 29 3.85 14.13 -2.70
C PHE A 29 5.33 14.40 -2.38
N VAL A 30 6.11 13.35 -2.12
CA VAL A 30 7.55 13.48 -1.80
C VAL A 30 8.34 14.02 -3.00
N SER A 31 7.90 13.75 -4.24
CA SER A 31 8.61 14.23 -5.44
C SER A 31 8.39 15.71 -5.70
N THR A 32 7.20 16.23 -5.40
CA THR A 32 6.76 17.57 -5.83
C THR A 32 6.79 18.62 -4.75
N THR A 33 6.83 18.21 -3.47
CA THR A 33 6.83 19.14 -2.34
C THR A 33 8.18 19.14 -1.62
N ASP A 34 8.56 20.30 -1.11
CA ASP A 34 9.73 20.47 -0.24
C ASP A 34 9.28 20.81 1.19
N PHE A 35 9.66 19.96 2.14
CA PHE A 35 9.36 20.11 3.56
C PHE A 35 10.53 19.65 4.44
N LYS A 36 10.61 20.18 5.67
CA LYS A 36 11.79 20.06 6.55
C LYS A 36 12.27 18.61 6.78
N LEU A 37 11.37 17.63 6.88
CA LEU A 37 11.70 16.23 7.20
C LEU A 37 11.59 15.29 6.00
N LYS A 38 11.60 15.83 4.77
CA LYS A 38 11.43 15.08 3.52
C LYS A 38 12.30 13.82 3.44
N LYS A 39 13.59 13.92 3.78
CA LYS A 39 14.52 12.78 3.74
C LYS A 39 14.15 11.68 4.74
N ILE A 40 13.71 12.05 5.93
CA ILE A 40 13.29 11.09 6.95
C ILE A 40 11.98 10.43 6.53
N TYR A 41 11.02 11.22 6.04
CA TYR A 41 9.76 10.70 5.55
C TYR A 41 9.94 9.77 4.35
N ASP A 42 10.81 10.13 3.40
CA ASP A 42 11.19 9.29 2.26
C ASP A 42 11.77 7.96 2.74
N LEU A 43 12.69 7.98 3.73
CA LEU A 43 13.27 6.77 4.31
C LEU A 43 12.22 5.89 5.02
N LEU A 44 11.32 6.50 5.78
CA LEU A 44 10.28 5.76 6.50
C LEU A 44 9.32 5.02 5.57
N LEU A 45 9.08 5.54 4.36
CA LEU A 45 8.25 4.88 3.35
C LEU A 45 8.87 3.59 2.79
N TYR A 46 10.19 3.37 2.96
CA TYR A 46 10.84 2.10 2.62
C TYR A 46 10.83 1.08 3.76
N LEU A 47 10.56 1.53 4.98
CA LEU A 47 10.70 0.69 6.18
C LEU A 47 9.88 -0.62 6.13
N PRO A 48 8.67 -0.65 5.57
CA PRO A 48 7.90 -1.90 5.49
C PRO A 48 8.60 -3.04 4.74
N LEU A 49 9.44 -2.75 3.75
CA LEU A 49 10.23 -3.78 3.06
C LEU A 49 11.27 -4.47 3.94
N ALA A 50 11.64 -3.87 5.06
CA ALA A 50 12.59 -4.48 5.99
C ALA A 50 11.97 -5.63 6.81
N ILE A 51 10.65 -5.74 6.81
CA ILE A 51 9.91 -6.75 7.59
C ILE A 51 9.30 -7.78 6.62
N PRO A 52 9.61 -9.07 6.78
CA PRO A 52 8.98 -10.11 5.98
C PRO A 52 7.45 -10.08 6.07
N THR A 53 6.78 -10.27 4.94
CA THR A 53 5.32 -10.16 4.80
C THR A 53 4.56 -11.06 5.76
N TYR A 54 5.01 -12.30 5.97
CA TYR A 54 4.36 -13.23 6.92
C TYR A 54 4.46 -12.76 8.37
N ILE A 55 5.58 -12.11 8.77
CA ILE A 55 5.73 -11.53 10.12
C ILE A 55 4.76 -10.36 10.29
N MET A 56 4.63 -9.51 9.27
CA MET A 56 3.64 -8.43 9.26
C MET A 56 2.23 -8.99 9.42
N ALA A 57 1.86 -9.98 8.61
CA ALA A 57 0.54 -10.60 8.65
C ALA A 57 0.24 -11.19 10.04
N PHE A 58 1.16 -11.96 10.62
CA PHE A 58 1.02 -12.53 11.96
C PHE A 58 0.89 -11.45 13.03
N THR A 59 1.81 -10.49 13.07
CA THR A 59 1.85 -9.46 14.11
C THR A 59 0.61 -8.57 14.09
N TYR A 60 0.18 -8.11 12.91
CA TYR A 60 -1.01 -7.26 12.81
C TYR A 60 -2.29 -8.02 13.10
N SER A 61 -2.39 -9.30 12.72
CA SER A 61 -3.52 -10.14 13.10
C SER A 61 -3.62 -10.31 14.61
N ASP A 62 -2.48 -10.52 15.28
CA ASP A 62 -2.44 -10.65 16.74
C ASP A 62 -2.86 -9.33 17.43
N ILE A 63 -2.38 -8.19 16.93
CA ILE A 63 -2.73 -6.86 17.46
C ILE A 63 -4.24 -6.59 17.38
N VAL A 64 -4.91 -6.99 16.29
CA VAL A 64 -6.36 -6.77 16.10
C VAL A 64 -7.23 -7.92 16.60
N SER A 65 -6.63 -9.04 17.00
CA SER A 65 -7.34 -10.21 17.50
C SER A 65 -8.19 -9.89 18.75
N TYR A 66 -9.10 -10.79 19.09
CA TYR A 66 -9.96 -10.62 20.27
C TYR A 66 -9.17 -10.39 21.57
N THR A 67 -8.06 -11.12 21.77
CA THR A 67 -7.16 -10.99 22.92
C THR A 67 -6.14 -9.87 22.74
N GLY A 68 -6.02 -9.32 21.55
CA GLY A 68 -5.04 -8.31 21.20
C GLY A 68 -5.25 -6.96 21.90
N PRO A 69 -4.21 -6.12 21.90
CA PRO A 69 -4.20 -4.86 22.62
C PRO A 69 -5.28 -3.88 22.16
N ILE A 70 -5.59 -3.85 20.86
CA ILE A 70 -6.60 -2.94 20.31
C ILE A 70 -7.99 -3.29 20.86
N GLN A 71 -8.42 -4.53 20.71
CA GLN A 71 -9.75 -4.93 21.18
C GLN A 71 -9.86 -4.89 22.71
N SER A 72 -8.78 -5.23 23.42
CA SER A 72 -8.73 -5.11 24.88
C SER A 72 -8.89 -3.67 25.34
N PHE A 73 -8.23 -2.73 24.68
CA PHE A 73 -8.37 -1.30 24.96
C PHE A 73 -9.82 -0.83 24.76
N PHE A 74 -10.44 -1.15 23.62
CA PHE A 74 -11.82 -0.74 23.34
C PHE A 74 -12.84 -1.41 24.29
N ARG A 75 -12.63 -2.66 24.69
CA ARG A 75 -13.49 -3.31 25.71
C ARG A 75 -13.46 -2.59 27.05
N ASN A 76 -12.29 -2.10 27.46
CA ASN A 76 -12.12 -1.45 28.73
C ASN A 76 -12.61 0.00 28.74
N TYR A 77 -12.38 0.76 27.66
CA TYR A 77 -12.65 2.20 27.61
C TYR A 77 -13.85 2.60 26.76
N ALA A 78 -14.27 1.79 25.80
CA ALA A 78 -15.36 2.10 24.88
C ALA A 78 -16.16 0.85 24.46
N PRO A 79 -16.95 0.24 25.37
CA PRO A 79 -17.60 -1.07 25.14
C PRO A 79 -18.57 -1.08 23.93
N LYS A 80 -19.16 0.06 23.59
CA LYS A 80 -20.03 0.19 22.40
C LYS A 80 -19.23 -0.01 21.10
N PHE A 81 -18.01 0.54 21.01
CA PHE A 81 -17.13 0.36 19.87
C PHE A 81 -16.53 -1.04 19.83
N ALA A 82 -16.25 -1.65 20.99
CA ALA A 82 -15.73 -3.01 21.07
C ALA A 82 -16.65 -4.02 20.35
N LYS A 83 -17.97 -3.86 20.40
CA LYS A 83 -18.92 -4.74 19.72
C LYS A 83 -18.83 -4.62 18.18
N ILE A 84 -18.48 -3.45 17.67
CA ILE A 84 -18.35 -3.20 16.22
C ILE A 84 -17.03 -3.77 15.69
N ILE A 85 -15.97 -3.68 16.49
CA ILE A 85 -14.61 -4.11 16.12
C ILE A 85 -14.40 -5.62 16.34
N ASN A 86 -15.30 -6.26 17.09
CA ASN A 86 -15.22 -7.70 17.34
C ASN A 86 -15.71 -8.51 16.13
N VAL A 87 -14.88 -8.50 15.08
CA VAL A 87 -15.06 -9.29 13.85
C VAL A 87 -13.88 -10.23 13.68
N ASP A 88 -14.08 -11.30 12.94
CA ASP A 88 -12.98 -12.14 12.51
C ASP A 88 -12.17 -11.37 11.44
N TYR A 89 -10.89 -11.21 11.68
CA TYR A 89 -9.98 -10.52 10.75
C TYR A 89 -9.21 -11.49 9.82
N LEU A 90 -9.35 -12.81 10.03
CA LEU A 90 -8.67 -13.82 9.22
C LEU A 90 -9.42 -14.07 7.92
N HIS A 91 -9.47 -13.04 7.06
CA HIS A 91 -10.11 -13.13 5.74
C HIS A 91 -9.29 -12.39 4.67
N ILE A 92 -9.57 -12.70 3.41
CA ILE A 92 -8.77 -12.29 2.25
C ILE A 92 -8.66 -10.76 2.11
N GLU A 93 -9.70 -10.02 2.46
CA GLU A 93 -9.71 -8.56 2.36
C GLU A 93 -8.69 -7.93 3.32
N PHE A 94 -8.65 -8.41 4.56
CA PHE A 94 -7.68 -7.91 5.53
C PHE A 94 -6.26 -8.32 5.17
N LEU A 95 -6.08 -9.57 4.74
CA LEU A 95 -4.77 -10.04 4.23
C LEU A 95 -4.27 -9.16 3.08
N SER A 96 -5.14 -8.81 2.12
CA SER A 96 -4.76 -7.96 0.99
C SER A 96 -4.29 -6.56 1.42
N ILE A 97 -4.90 -5.99 2.44
CA ILE A 97 -4.47 -4.71 3.02
C ILE A 97 -3.09 -4.85 3.68
N LEU A 98 -2.88 -5.90 4.47
CA LEU A 98 -1.59 -6.16 5.12
C LEU A 98 -0.46 -6.38 4.11
N LEU A 99 -0.70 -7.21 3.08
CA LEU A 99 0.26 -7.40 1.99
C LEU A 99 0.54 -6.08 1.25
N SER A 100 -0.49 -5.27 1.00
CA SER A 100 -0.30 -3.99 0.34
C SER A 100 0.54 -3.02 1.19
N LEU A 101 0.34 -2.99 2.52
CA LEU A 101 1.13 -2.18 3.44
C LEU A 101 2.59 -2.63 3.54
N SER A 102 2.87 -3.91 3.28
CA SER A 102 4.23 -4.44 3.22
C SER A 102 4.90 -4.17 1.87
N LEU A 103 4.14 -4.31 0.77
CA LEU A 103 4.67 -4.35 -0.59
C LEU A 103 4.55 -3.01 -1.37
N TYR A 104 3.77 -2.02 -0.88
CA TYR A 104 3.64 -0.74 -1.58
C TYR A 104 4.98 -0.05 -1.88
N PRO A 105 6.06 -0.24 -1.11
CA PRO A 105 7.32 0.44 -1.41
C PRO A 105 7.93 0.05 -2.77
N TYR A 106 7.56 -1.09 -3.36
CA TYR A 106 7.94 -1.42 -4.73
C TYR A 106 7.37 -0.40 -5.74
N VAL A 107 6.07 -0.11 -5.65
CA VAL A 107 5.43 0.93 -6.46
C VAL A 107 5.94 2.32 -6.07
N TYR A 108 6.09 2.58 -4.78
CA TYR A 108 6.63 3.85 -4.29
C TYR A 108 7.98 4.16 -4.91
N THR A 109 8.92 3.21 -4.89
CA THR A 109 10.28 3.38 -5.41
C THR A 109 10.29 3.71 -6.90
N THR A 110 9.59 2.90 -7.70
CA THR A 110 9.56 3.08 -9.15
C THR A 110 8.89 4.40 -9.53
N CYS A 111 7.79 4.74 -8.88
CA CYS A 111 7.08 6.02 -9.08
C CYS A 111 7.89 7.21 -8.59
N ARG A 112 8.56 7.10 -7.44
CA ARG A 112 9.39 8.16 -6.86
C ARG A 112 10.52 8.58 -7.81
N ILE A 113 11.18 7.58 -8.44
CA ILE A 113 12.22 7.80 -9.44
C ILE A 113 11.62 8.44 -10.70
N ALA A 114 10.49 7.94 -11.19
CA ALA A 114 9.85 8.46 -12.39
C ALA A 114 9.37 9.92 -12.20
N PHE A 115 8.69 10.21 -11.08
CA PHE A 115 8.22 11.56 -10.78
C PHE A 115 9.36 12.56 -10.56
N SER A 116 10.48 12.14 -9.96
CA SER A 116 11.64 13.01 -9.81
C SER A 116 12.29 13.40 -11.16
N ARG A 117 12.17 12.53 -12.18
CA ARG A 117 12.66 12.79 -13.53
C ARG A 117 11.77 13.70 -14.36
N ILE A 118 10.47 13.80 -14.06
CA ILE A 118 9.55 14.73 -14.70
C ILE A 118 10.01 16.17 -14.45
N GLY A 119 10.63 16.43 -13.31
CA GLY A 119 11.27 17.70 -12.98
C GLY A 119 10.28 18.84 -12.73
N THR A 120 10.80 19.93 -12.18
CA THR A 120 10.05 21.14 -11.92
C THR A 120 9.56 21.83 -13.20
N SER A 121 10.24 21.60 -14.33
CA SER A 121 9.89 22.23 -15.62
C SER A 121 8.48 21.87 -16.09
N TYR A 122 8.09 20.60 -16.05
CA TYR A 122 6.73 20.18 -16.44
C TYR A 122 5.66 20.68 -15.45
N ILE A 123 5.99 20.73 -14.18
CA ILE A 123 5.08 21.25 -13.15
C ILE A 123 4.89 22.76 -13.33
N ASN A 124 5.97 23.49 -13.60
CA ASN A 124 5.90 24.93 -13.86
C ASN A 124 5.14 25.23 -15.15
N LEU A 125 5.39 24.45 -16.22
CA LEU A 125 4.64 24.58 -17.48
C LEU A 125 3.14 24.32 -17.28
N SER A 126 2.78 23.32 -16.48
CA SER A 126 1.36 23.06 -16.19
C SER A 126 0.71 24.20 -15.41
N LYS A 127 1.45 24.83 -14.49
CA LYS A 127 0.97 26.01 -13.75
C LYS A 127 0.81 27.23 -14.66
N THR A 128 1.72 27.46 -15.61
CA THR A 128 1.57 28.54 -16.59
C THR A 128 0.37 28.32 -17.53
N LEU A 129 -0.01 27.08 -17.78
CA LEU A 129 -1.21 26.70 -18.54
C LEU A 129 -2.49 26.71 -17.68
N GLY A 130 -2.42 27.15 -16.40
CA GLY A 130 -3.57 27.26 -15.51
C GLY A 130 -4.07 25.92 -14.96
N LEU A 131 -3.30 24.83 -15.06
CA LEU A 131 -3.67 23.54 -14.50
C LEU A 131 -3.48 23.52 -12.98
N SER A 132 -4.47 22.96 -12.28
CA SER A 132 -4.33 22.65 -10.84
C SER A 132 -3.33 21.50 -10.63
N GLU A 133 -2.81 21.37 -9.41
CA GLU A 133 -1.89 20.27 -9.05
C GLU A 133 -2.52 18.89 -9.25
N PHE A 134 -3.80 18.75 -8.95
CA PHE A 134 -4.56 17.53 -9.20
C PHE A 134 -4.67 17.22 -10.69
N SER A 135 -4.96 18.23 -11.52
CA SER A 135 -5.02 18.10 -12.98
C SER A 135 -3.65 17.72 -13.56
N THR A 136 -2.58 18.31 -13.04
CA THR A 136 -1.19 18.01 -13.43
C THR A 136 -0.83 16.56 -13.12
N PHE A 137 -1.23 16.07 -11.93
CA PHE A 137 -1.01 14.68 -11.53
C PHE A 137 -1.68 13.70 -12.52
N PHE A 138 -2.98 13.84 -12.76
CA PHE A 138 -3.73 12.89 -13.59
C PHE A 138 -3.45 13.01 -15.10
N LYS A 139 -3.24 14.24 -15.59
CA LYS A 139 -3.09 14.48 -17.04
C LYS A 139 -1.64 14.40 -17.53
N ILE A 140 -0.66 14.61 -16.65
CA ILE A 140 0.76 14.67 -17.02
C ILE A 140 1.57 13.62 -16.31
N ALA A 141 1.61 13.65 -14.97
CA ALA A 141 2.52 12.82 -14.21
C ALA A 141 2.20 11.32 -14.32
N LEU A 142 0.95 10.93 -14.12
CA LEU A 142 0.51 9.53 -14.22
C LEU A 142 0.74 8.92 -15.61
N PRO A 143 0.32 9.55 -16.72
CA PRO A 143 0.55 9.01 -18.05
C PRO A 143 2.03 8.86 -18.41
N ILE A 144 2.87 9.80 -18.02
CA ILE A 144 4.31 9.73 -18.28
C ILE A 144 4.96 8.61 -17.45
N SER A 145 4.51 8.42 -16.23
CA SER A 145 5.08 7.43 -15.30
C SER A 145 4.46 6.04 -15.40
N ARG A 146 3.56 5.80 -16.36
CA ARG A 146 2.85 4.51 -16.48
C ARG A 146 3.78 3.29 -16.52
N ALA A 147 4.91 3.36 -17.22
CA ALA A 147 5.86 2.25 -17.30
C ALA A 147 6.48 1.92 -15.93
N ALA A 148 6.79 2.94 -15.13
CA ALA A 148 7.31 2.76 -13.77
C ALA A 148 6.24 2.18 -12.83
N ILE A 149 4.99 2.63 -12.97
CA ILE A 149 3.85 2.08 -12.20
C ILE A 149 3.70 0.59 -12.52
N PHE A 150 3.64 0.21 -13.80
CA PHE A 150 3.53 -1.20 -14.20
C PHE A 150 4.71 -2.04 -13.72
N SER A 151 5.94 -1.52 -13.75
CA SER A 151 7.11 -2.22 -13.21
C SER A 151 6.97 -2.51 -11.71
N GLY A 152 6.55 -1.52 -10.92
CA GLY A 152 6.30 -1.71 -9.50
C GLY A 152 5.17 -2.71 -9.22
N LEU A 153 4.08 -2.64 -9.97
CA LEU A 153 2.97 -3.58 -9.86
C LEU A 153 3.38 -5.00 -10.23
N PHE A 154 4.20 -5.18 -11.26
CA PHE A 154 4.69 -6.51 -11.63
C PHE A 154 5.49 -7.15 -10.51
N LEU A 155 6.35 -6.38 -9.81
CA LEU A 155 7.06 -6.87 -8.63
C LEU A 155 6.11 -7.28 -7.52
N ILE A 156 5.06 -6.50 -7.25
CA ILE A 156 4.04 -6.86 -6.25
C ILE A 156 3.32 -8.16 -6.64
N VAL A 157 2.94 -8.31 -7.90
CA VAL A 157 2.29 -9.55 -8.37
C VAL A 157 3.19 -10.76 -8.13
N MET A 158 4.48 -10.65 -8.46
CA MET A 158 5.44 -11.72 -8.23
C MET A 158 5.59 -12.07 -6.74
N GLU A 159 5.65 -11.07 -5.87
CA GLU A 159 5.74 -11.27 -4.42
C GLU A 159 4.46 -11.91 -3.85
N VAL A 160 3.28 -11.42 -4.24
CA VAL A 160 2.00 -11.99 -3.77
C VAL A 160 1.81 -13.43 -4.23
N LEU A 161 2.20 -13.76 -5.46
CA LEU A 161 2.12 -15.14 -5.97
C LEU A 161 3.11 -16.10 -5.29
N ASN A 162 4.20 -15.58 -4.75
CA ASN A 162 5.18 -16.35 -3.97
C ASN A 162 4.87 -16.37 -2.47
N GLU A 163 3.86 -15.62 -2.01
CA GLU A 163 3.55 -15.50 -0.59
C GLU A 163 2.72 -16.69 -0.11
N TYR A 164 3.38 -17.66 0.46
CA TYR A 164 2.75 -18.84 1.04
C TYR A 164 2.45 -18.69 2.54
N GLY A 165 3.36 -18.05 3.29
CA GLY A 165 3.29 -18.01 4.75
C GLY A 165 2.08 -17.28 5.27
N ALA A 166 1.85 -16.05 4.80
CA ALA A 166 0.71 -15.24 5.19
C ALA A 166 -0.62 -15.83 4.70
N VAL A 167 -0.66 -16.34 3.46
CA VAL A 167 -1.85 -16.97 2.87
C VAL A 167 -2.28 -18.20 3.68
N ASN A 168 -1.33 -19.07 4.02
CA ASN A 168 -1.60 -20.26 4.83
C ASN A 168 -2.04 -19.91 6.25
N TYR A 169 -1.42 -18.89 6.86
CA TYR A 169 -1.80 -18.43 8.20
C TYR A 169 -3.24 -17.90 8.25
N PHE A 170 -3.69 -17.20 7.20
CA PHE A 170 -5.05 -16.69 7.08
C PHE A 170 -6.07 -17.77 6.65
N GLY A 171 -5.62 -18.97 6.32
CA GLY A 171 -6.51 -20.04 5.83
C GLY A 171 -7.21 -19.69 4.51
N VAL A 172 -6.62 -18.81 3.71
CA VAL A 172 -7.14 -18.41 2.40
C VAL A 172 -6.73 -19.47 1.38
N ASN A 173 -7.59 -20.46 1.20
CA ASN A 173 -7.40 -21.58 0.31
C ASN A 173 -8.27 -21.47 -0.93
#